data_78d190c92f6354831516baddad6d3008
#
_entry.id   78d190c92f6354831516baddad6d3008
#
_cell.length_a   1.000
_cell.length_b   1.000
_cell.length_c   1.000
_cell.angle_alpha   90.00
_cell.angle_beta   90.00
_cell.angle_gamma   90.00
#
_symmetry.space_group_name_H-M   'P 1'
#
loop_
_entity.id
_entity.type
_entity.pdbx_description
1 polymer ?
#
loop_
_entity_poly.entity_id
_entity_poly.type
_entity_poly.pdbx_seq_one_letter_code
_entity_poly.pdbx_strand_id
1 'polypeptide(L)'
;ALIIEGQLTCDGRTLSDPSATVKPGASYQLIVPKAIDATPQPENIPLDIMYEDDDIIVLNKAAGMVVHPAPGALSGTLVNALLFHCKGSLTGIGGVARPGIVHRLDKDTSGVMVSAKTDRAHIRLTEMFAAHDLERRYRAFIWGMPAERAGIIEQPLGRHKTDRKRQAVIPSGKHAITYYKTLSDLPPFGCFIECQLETGRTHQIRVHMSHLGHGIIGDQIYGKALRAGQMPDTVSREALSV
;
A
#
# COMPACT_ATOMS: atom_id res chain seq x y z
N ALA A 1 -8.26 19.59 -6.30
CA ALA A 1 -7.87 19.87 -4.92
C ALA A 1 -7.99 21.36 -4.64
N LEU A 2 -7.09 22.25 -5.08
CA LEU A 2 -7.07 23.67 -4.73
C LEU A 2 -8.38 24.44 -4.99
N ILE A 3 -9.12 24.13 -6.06
CA ILE A 3 -10.41 24.74 -6.34
C ILE A 3 -11.43 24.37 -5.26
N ILE A 4 -11.53 23.09 -4.92
CA ILE A 4 -12.46 22.59 -3.87
C ILE A 4 -12.11 23.19 -2.50
N GLU A 5 -10.83 23.44 -2.25
CA GLU A 5 -10.32 24.05 -1.02
C GLU A 5 -10.48 25.59 -0.99
N GLY A 6 -11.14 26.16 -2.02
CA GLY A 6 -11.41 27.59 -2.09
C GLY A 6 -10.19 28.47 -2.39
N GLN A 7 -9.11 27.89 -2.92
CA GLN A 7 -7.86 28.60 -3.24
C GLN A 7 -7.91 29.31 -4.60
N LEU A 8 -9.01 29.19 -5.36
CA LEU A 8 -9.23 29.89 -6.62
C LEU A 8 -10.30 30.98 -6.45
N THR A 9 -10.00 32.17 -6.94
CA THR A 9 -11.00 33.24 -7.03
C THR A 9 -11.19 33.70 -8.48
N CYS A 10 -12.39 34.16 -8.80
CA CYS A 10 -12.74 34.78 -10.07
C CYS A 10 -13.32 36.15 -9.75
N ASP A 11 -12.71 37.23 -10.23
CA ASP A 11 -13.10 38.64 -9.94
C ASP A 11 -13.29 38.89 -8.42
N GLY A 12 -12.37 38.30 -7.59
CA GLY A 12 -12.41 38.42 -6.14
C GLY A 12 -13.40 37.51 -5.42
N ARG A 13 -14.18 36.68 -6.12
CA ARG A 13 -15.13 35.73 -5.53
C ARG A 13 -14.54 34.31 -5.56
N THR A 14 -14.60 33.62 -4.42
CA THR A 14 -14.12 32.25 -4.31
C THR A 14 -14.89 31.32 -5.25
N LEU A 15 -14.15 30.54 -6.03
CA LEU A 15 -14.63 29.44 -6.86
C LEU A 15 -14.24 28.12 -6.21
N SER A 16 -15.24 27.31 -5.82
CA SER A 16 -15.03 25.97 -5.22
C SER A 16 -15.51 24.82 -6.12
N ASP A 17 -16.17 25.13 -7.23
CA ASP A 17 -16.63 24.13 -8.19
C ASP A 17 -15.60 23.95 -9.32
N PRO A 18 -14.94 22.76 -9.43
CA PRO A 18 -13.98 22.48 -10.49
C PRO A 18 -14.61 22.40 -11.89
N SER A 19 -15.93 22.26 -11.97
CA SER A 19 -16.69 22.18 -13.23
C SER A 19 -17.18 23.56 -13.72
N ALA A 20 -16.95 24.62 -12.95
CA ALA A 20 -17.35 25.97 -13.30
C ALA A 20 -16.75 26.40 -14.65
N THR A 21 -17.59 26.93 -15.52
CA THR A 21 -17.17 27.42 -16.84
C THR A 21 -16.30 28.65 -16.71
N VAL A 22 -15.17 28.66 -17.42
CA VAL A 22 -14.26 29.81 -17.49
C VAL A 22 -14.95 30.99 -18.23
N LYS A 23 -14.94 32.16 -17.62
CA LYS A 23 -15.50 33.37 -18.22
C LYS A 23 -14.42 34.16 -18.95
N PRO A 24 -14.53 34.36 -20.27
CA PRO A 24 -13.60 35.19 -21.01
C PRO A 24 -13.54 36.62 -20.41
N GLY A 25 -12.32 37.14 -20.25
CA GLY A 25 -12.09 38.50 -19.70
C GLY A 25 -12.16 38.63 -18.18
N ALA A 26 -12.54 37.58 -17.45
CA ALA A 26 -12.50 37.61 -15.98
C ALA A 26 -11.08 37.40 -15.44
N SER A 27 -10.81 37.97 -14.27
CA SER A 27 -9.52 37.80 -13.57
C SER A 27 -9.58 36.61 -12.63
N TYR A 28 -8.66 35.66 -12.82
CA TYR A 28 -8.52 34.48 -11.98
C TYR A 28 -7.26 34.58 -11.13
N GLN A 29 -7.39 34.38 -9.83
CA GLN A 29 -6.26 34.32 -8.90
C GLN A 29 -6.26 32.98 -8.18
N LEU A 30 -5.15 32.22 -8.32
CA LEU A 30 -4.91 30.97 -7.61
C LEU A 30 -3.88 31.20 -6.52
N ILE A 31 -4.27 30.92 -5.27
CA ILE A 31 -3.36 30.90 -4.14
C ILE A 31 -2.79 29.49 -4.05
N VAL A 32 -1.49 29.34 -4.28
CA VAL A 32 -0.78 28.08 -4.07
C VAL A 32 -0.23 28.10 -2.65
N PRO A 33 -0.72 27.23 -1.74
CA PRO A 33 -0.18 27.12 -0.40
C PRO A 33 1.33 26.83 -0.44
N LYS A 34 2.07 27.35 0.53
CA LYS A 34 3.47 26.97 0.68
C LYS A 34 3.57 25.45 0.81
N ALA A 35 4.56 24.86 0.15
CA ALA A 35 4.87 23.44 0.32
C ALA A 35 5.11 23.18 1.82
N ILE A 36 4.35 22.26 2.39
CA ILE A 36 4.61 21.78 3.75
C ILE A 36 5.91 20.99 3.67
N ASP A 37 6.85 21.27 4.54
CA ASP A 37 8.06 20.46 4.67
C ASP A 37 7.61 19.04 5.08
N ALA A 38 7.70 18.12 4.13
CA ALA A 38 7.29 16.73 4.30
C ALA A 38 8.44 15.87 4.85
N THR A 39 9.48 16.48 5.39
CA THR A 39 10.60 15.76 6.03
C THR A 39 10.05 14.97 7.23
N PRO A 40 10.13 13.63 7.19
CA PRO A 40 9.62 12.82 8.29
C PRO A 40 10.35 13.16 9.58
N GLN A 41 9.60 13.34 10.67
CA GLN A 41 10.16 13.58 11.99
C GLN A 41 10.23 12.28 12.78
N PRO A 42 11.24 12.09 13.65
CA PRO A 42 11.32 10.92 14.53
C PRO A 42 10.13 10.88 15.49
N GLU A 43 9.47 9.72 15.60
CA GLU A 43 8.37 9.50 16.52
C GLU A 43 8.58 8.21 17.31
N ASN A 44 8.35 8.25 18.63
CA ASN A 44 8.48 7.09 19.51
C ASN A 44 7.28 6.14 19.34
N ILE A 45 7.32 5.35 18.26
CA ILE A 45 6.33 4.34 17.92
C ILE A 45 6.97 2.97 18.14
N PRO A 46 6.37 2.06 18.92
CA PRO A 46 6.90 0.72 19.15
C PRO A 46 7.06 -0.06 17.84
N LEU A 47 8.21 -0.73 17.70
CA LEU A 47 8.53 -1.62 16.58
C LEU A 47 8.67 -3.05 17.08
N ASP A 48 8.06 -4.00 16.37
CA ASP A 48 8.25 -5.43 16.58
C ASP A 48 9.48 -5.89 15.77
N ILE A 49 10.67 -5.75 16.39
CA ILE A 49 11.96 -6.01 15.76
C ILE A 49 12.28 -7.50 15.89
N MET A 50 12.47 -8.15 14.74
CA MET A 50 12.80 -9.58 14.64
C MET A 50 14.31 -9.82 14.57
N TYR A 51 15.04 -8.88 13.94
CA TYR A 51 16.51 -8.92 13.81
C TYR A 51 17.03 -7.50 13.58
N GLU A 52 18.19 -7.20 14.16
CA GLU A 52 18.91 -5.95 13.91
C GLU A 52 20.42 -6.16 14.05
N ASP A 53 21.17 -5.56 13.13
CA ASP A 53 22.62 -5.40 13.19
C ASP A 53 23.04 -3.97 12.82
N ASP A 54 24.29 -3.75 12.47
CA ASP A 54 24.80 -2.43 12.10
C ASP A 54 24.31 -1.99 10.70
N ASP A 55 23.96 -2.92 9.83
CA ASP A 55 23.63 -2.66 8.43
C ASP A 55 22.12 -2.66 8.14
N ILE A 56 21.35 -3.51 8.81
CA ILE A 56 19.92 -3.70 8.54
C ILE A 56 19.07 -3.82 9.81
N ILE A 57 17.79 -3.54 9.66
CA ILE A 57 16.76 -3.85 10.64
C ILE A 57 15.62 -4.62 9.97
N VAL A 58 15.23 -5.74 10.55
CA VAL A 58 14.09 -6.57 10.11
C VAL A 58 13.02 -6.52 11.18
N LEU A 59 11.82 -6.21 10.77
CA LEU A 59 10.70 -6.03 11.69
C LEU A 59 9.41 -6.63 11.13
N ASN A 60 8.48 -6.93 12.02
CA ASN A 60 7.12 -7.27 11.68
C ASN A 60 6.26 -6.00 11.67
N LYS A 61 5.94 -5.49 10.48
CA LYS A 61 5.10 -4.30 10.37
C LYS A 61 3.66 -4.63 10.80
N ALA A 62 3.12 -3.85 11.71
CA ALA A 62 1.71 -3.98 12.10
C ALA A 62 0.77 -3.59 10.93
N ALA A 63 -0.42 -4.22 10.89
CA ALA A 63 -1.53 -3.75 10.07
C ALA A 63 -1.96 -2.34 10.52
N GLY A 64 -2.47 -1.52 9.61
CA GLY A 64 -2.84 -0.12 9.87
C GLY A 64 -1.69 0.88 9.78
N MET A 65 -0.43 0.43 9.82
CA MET A 65 0.76 1.29 9.73
C MET A 65 1.15 1.55 8.28
N VAL A 66 1.22 2.84 7.90
CA VAL A 66 1.78 3.27 6.60
C VAL A 66 3.31 3.22 6.65
N VAL A 67 3.94 2.78 5.57
CA VAL A 67 5.41 2.62 5.55
C VAL A 67 6.14 3.97 5.54
N HIS A 68 5.71 4.93 4.72
CA HIS A 68 6.36 6.24 4.59
C HIS A 68 5.31 7.34 4.42
N PRO A 69 5.63 8.59 4.79
CA PRO A 69 4.70 9.71 4.67
C PRO A 69 4.11 9.85 3.27
N ALA A 70 2.80 10.07 3.22
CA ALA A 70 2.04 10.27 2.01
C ALA A 70 0.86 11.21 2.30
N PRO A 71 0.20 11.81 1.28
CA PRO A 71 -1.01 12.58 1.49
C PRO A 71 -2.05 11.81 2.31
N GLY A 72 -2.44 12.36 3.46
CA GLY A 72 -3.35 11.72 4.42
C GLY A 72 -2.66 10.89 5.53
N ALA A 73 -1.33 10.77 5.54
CA ALA A 73 -0.56 10.12 6.59
C ALA A 73 0.86 10.74 6.60
N LEU A 74 1.00 11.96 7.13
CA LEU A 74 2.29 12.67 7.19
C LEU A 74 3.13 12.27 8.40
N SER A 75 2.51 11.66 9.41
CA SER A 75 3.09 11.20 10.67
C SER A 75 2.58 9.79 11.01
N GLY A 76 3.09 9.18 12.07
CA GLY A 76 2.66 7.85 12.50
C GLY A 76 3.09 6.74 11.54
N THR A 77 4.12 6.95 10.72
CA THR A 77 4.57 5.96 9.73
C THR A 77 5.74 5.13 10.24
N LEU A 78 6.01 4.02 9.56
CA LEU A 78 7.19 3.20 9.87
C LEU A 78 8.49 4.01 9.77
N VAL A 79 8.59 4.93 8.81
CA VAL A 79 9.76 5.82 8.68
C VAL A 79 9.93 6.69 9.91
N ASN A 80 8.85 7.27 10.47
CA ASN A 80 8.93 8.06 11.70
C ASN A 80 9.45 7.22 12.88
N ALA A 81 8.97 5.98 13.01
CA ALA A 81 9.40 5.04 14.04
C ALA A 81 10.88 4.65 13.88
N LEU A 82 11.31 4.35 12.65
CA LEU A 82 12.69 3.99 12.34
C LEU A 82 13.67 5.15 12.59
N LEU A 83 13.29 6.38 12.23
CA LEU A 83 14.09 7.58 12.52
C LEU A 83 14.31 7.76 14.03
N PHE A 84 13.30 7.49 14.84
CA PHE A 84 13.42 7.55 16.29
C PHE A 84 14.31 6.42 16.83
N HIS A 85 14.07 5.19 16.41
CA HIS A 85 14.79 4.00 16.86
C HIS A 85 16.28 4.07 16.51
N CYS A 86 16.60 4.39 15.26
CA CYS A 86 17.98 4.41 14.74
C CYS A 86 18.75 5.70 15.08
N LYS A 87 18.14 6.68 15.76
CA LYS A 87 18.81 7.91 16.26
C LYS A 87 19.71 8.61 15.23
N GLY A 88 19.24 8.71 13.98
CA GLY A 88 19.97 9.38 12.90
C GLY A 88 20.97 8.50 12.14
N SER A 89 21.10 7.21 12.47
CA SER A 89 21.93 6.26 11.71
C SER A 89 21.26 5.71 10.44
N LEU A 90 20.06 6.16 10.10
CA LEU A 90 19.41 5.76 8.86
C LEU A 90 20.08 6.42 7.66
N THR A 91 20.28 5.62 6.61
CA THR A 91 20.85 6.11 5.35
C THR A 91 20.02 7.21 4.72
N GLY A 92 20.67 8.25 4.20
CA GLY A 92 20.06 9.28 3.36
C GLY A 92 19.81 8.85 1.92
N ILE A 93 20.34 7.70 1.50
CA ILE A 93 20.09 7.13 0.17
C ILE A 93 18.62 6.67 0.09
N GLY A 94 17.93 7.05 -0.96
CA GLY A 94 16.48 6.90 -1.10
C GLY A 94 15.72 8.21 -0.88
N GLY A 95 16.48 9.27 -0.52
CA GLY A 95 15.98 10.63 -0.33
C GLY A 95 15.41 10.87 1.08
N VAL A 96 15.27 12.14 1.40
CA VAL A 96 14.83 12.62 2.73
C VAL A 96 13.49 12.05 3.16
N ALA A 97 12.61 11.74 2.21
CA ALA A 97 11.25 11.28 2.52
C ALA A 97 11.15 9.77 2.83
N ARG A 98 12.17 8.96 2.55
CA ARG A 98 12.13 7.49 2.66
C ARG A 98 13.44 6.87 3.14
N PRO A 99 14.07 7.40 4.20
CA PRO A 99 15.36 6.92 4.66
C PRO A 99 15.30 5.41 4.97
N GLY A 100 16.24 4.64 4.40
CA GLY A 100 16.38 3.21 4.62
C GLY A 100 15.34 2.30 3.99
N ILE A 101 14.31 2.83 3.35
CA ILE A 101 13.21 2.04 2.78
C ILE A 101 13.59 1.50 1.39
N VAL A 102 13.65 0.19 1.26
CA VAL A 102 13.96 -0.54 0.01
C VAL A 102 12.74 -1.24 -0.61
N HIS A 103 11.69 -1.51 0.18
CA HIS A 103 10.42 -2.07 -0.27
C HIS A 103 9.27 -1.60 0.62
N ARG A 104 8.05 -1.99 0.29
CA ARG A 104 6.88 -1.60 1.08
C ARG A 104 5.82 -2.68 1.15
N LEU A 105 5.06 -2.68 2.23
CA LEU A 105 3.75 -3.33 2.36
C LEU A 105 2.65 -2.27 2.30
N ASP A 106 1.44 -2.68 1.95
CA ASP A 106 0.26 -1.81 2.04
C ASP A 106 -0.05 -1.48 3.50
N LYS A 107 -0.82 -0.42 3.72
CA LYS A 107 -1.18 0.05 5.07
C LYS A 107 -1.70 -1.09 5.95
N ASP A 108 -2.69 -1.82 5.45
CA ASP A 108 -3.41 -2.83 6.22
C ASP A 108 -2.82 -4.24 6.06
N THR A 109 -1.69 -4.38 5.37
CA THR A 109 -0.91 -5.61 5.29
C THR A 109 0.13 -5.64 6.41
N SER A 110 0.08 -6.67 7.25
CA SER A 110 1.12 -6.97 8.23
C SER A 110 2.20 -7.86 7.66
N GLY A 111 3.35 -7.92 8.31
CA GLY A 111 4.40 -8.89 7.99
C GLY A 111 5.81 -8.33 7.94
N VAL A 112 6.72 -9.21 7.56
CA VAL A 112 8.17 -8.95 7.61
C VAL A 112 8.59 -7.87 6.62
N MET A 113 9.29 -6.87 7.14
CA MET A 113 9.95 -5.83 6.36
C MET A 113 11.41 -5.71 6.76
N VAL A 114 12.27 -5.41 5.78
CA VAL A 114 13.67 -5.06 5.99
C VAL A 114 13.90 -3.60 5.61
N SER A 115 14.65 -2.88 6.42
CA SER A 115 15.12 -1.53 6.14
C SER A 115 16.64 -1.46 6.29
N ALA A 116 17.27 -0.66 5.45
CA ALA A 116 18.73 -0.45 5.50
C ALA A 116 19.07 0.63 6.53
N LYS A 117 20.12 0.40 7.30
CA LYS A 117 20.71 1.37 8.23
C LYS A 117 21.94 2.07 7.61
N THR A 118 22.57 1.45 6.61
CA THR A 118 23.72 1.97 5.89
C THR A 118 23.47 2.07 4.39
N ASP A 119 24.23 2.96 3.73
CA ASP A 119 24.13 3.13 2.25
C ASP A 119 24.53 1.85 1.53
N ARG A 120 25.52 1.13 2.01
CA ARG A 120 25.94 -0.17 1.46
C ARG A 120 24.79 -1.18 1.49
N ALA A 121 24.12 -1.31 2.62
CA ALA A 121 22.99 -2.21 2.75
C ALA A 121 21.81 -1.78 1.86
N HIS A 122 21.54 -0.46 1.76
CA HIS A 122 20.48 0.05 0.91
C HIS A 122 20.68 -0.31 -0.57
N ILE A 123 21.91 -0.10 -1.09
CA ILE A 123 22.27 -0.44 -2.46
C ILE A 123 22.07 -1.93 -2.70
N ARG A 124 22.65 -2.79 -1.85
CA ARG A 124 22.57 -4.26 -2.00
C ARG A 124 21.13 -4.77 -1.92
N LEU A 125 20.37 -4.32 -0.95
CA LEU A 125 18.95 -4.72 -0.83
C LEU A 125 18.14 -4.24 -2.05
N THR A 126 18.39 -3.02 -2.54
CA THR A 126 17.71 -2.50 -3.74
C THR A 126 18.02 -3.35 -4.97
N GLU A 127 19.29 -3.75 -5.15
CA GLU A 127 19.71 -4.66 -6.22
C GLU A 127 19.00 -6.03 -6.11
N MET A 128 18.96 -6.63 -4.92
CA MET A 128 18.29 -7.92 -4.68
C MET A 128 16.78 -7.84 -4.98
N PHE A 129 16.10 -6.76 -4.54
CA PHE A 129 14.70 -6.53 -4.87
C PHE A 129 14.48 -6.32 -6.37
N ALA A 130 15.37 -5.62 -7.06
CA ALA A 130 15.29 -5.35 -8.50
C ALA A 130 15.57 -6.62 -9.33
N ALA A 131 16.53 -7.44 -8.90
CA ALA A 131 16.85 -8.72 -9.53
C ALA A 131 15.83 -9.82 -9.21
N HIS A 132 14.84 -9.55 -8.35
CA HIS A 132 13.90 -10.55 -7.84
C HIS A 132 14.59 -11.74 -7.12
N ASP A 133 15.77 -11.50 -6.56
CA ASP A 133 16.59 -12.47 -5.82
C ASP A 133 16.17 -12.58 -4.34
N LEU A 134 14.89 -12.38 -4.08
CA LEU A 134 14.27 -12.48 -2.75
C LEU A 134 12.95 -13.22 -2.87
N GLU A 135 12.82 -14.25 -2.06
CA GLU A 135 11.57 -14.99 -1.98
C GLU A 135 10.52 -14.16 -1.21
N ARG A 136 9.43 -13.80 -1.87
CA ARG A 136 8.36 -12.98 -1.30
C ARG A 136 7.08 -13.78 -1.21
N ARG A 137 6.83 -14.36 -0.05
CA ARG A 137 5.63 -15.13 0.24
C ARG A 137 4.66 -14.35 1.11
N TYR A 138 3.40 -14.39 0.71
CA TYR A 138 2.28 -13.76 1.39
C TYR A 138 1.21 -14.79 1.67
N ARG A 139 0.49 -14.62 2.77
CA ARG A 139 -0.65 -15.46 3.12
C ARG A 139 -1.89 -14.60 3.21
N ALA A 140 -3.01 -15.14 2.77
CA ALA A 140 -4.28 -14.43 2.78
C ALA A 140 -5.46 -15.40 2.92
N PHE A 141 -6.53 -14.91 3.54
CA PHE A 141 -7.84 -15.52 3.48
C PHE A 141 -8.61 -14.90 2.31
N ILE A 142 -9.18 -15.73 1.45
CA ILE A 142 -9.94 -15.28 0.27
C ILE A 142 -11.36 -15.82 0.29
N TRP A 143 -12.28 -15.09 -0.34
CA TRP A 143 -13.66 -15.51 -0.51
C TRP A 143 -13.80 -16.60 -1.54
N GLY A 144 -14.55 -17.65 -1.20
CA GLY A 144 -14.78 -18.80 -2.07
C GLY A 144 -13.53 -19.65 -2.25
N MET A 145 -13.63 -20.61 -3.13
CA MET A 145 -12.54 -21.55 -3.46
C MET A 145 -12.25 -21.45 -4.96
N PRO A 146 -11.02 -21.14 -5.37
CA PRO A 146 -10.63 -21.18 -6.76
C PRO A 146 -10.83 -22.61 -7.32
N ALA A 147 -11.23 -22.68 -8.59
CA ALA A 147 -11.43 -23.98 -9.26
C ALA A 147 -10.14 -24.83 -9.25
N GLU A 148 -9.00 -24.16 -9.44
CA GLU A 148 -7.68 -24.78 -9.33
C GLU A 148 -7.06 -24.44 -7.99
N ARG A 149 -6.53 -25.46 -7.29
CA ARG A 149 -5.89 -25.28 -5.97
C ARG A 149 -4.55 -24.55 -6.02
N ALA A 150 -3.95 -24.44 -7.19
CA ALA A 150 -2.75 -23.65 -7.44
C ALA A 150 -2.77 -23.10 -8.86
N GLY A 151 -2.19 -21.96 -9.08
CA GLY A 151 -2.17 -21.34 -10.40
C GLY A 151 -1.29 -20.11 -10.49
N ILE A 152 -1.28 -19.52 -11.67
CA ILE A 152 -0.53 -18.33 -12.01
C ILE A 152 -1.54 -17.28 -12.48
N ILE A 153 -1.44 -16.08 -11.94
CA ILE A 153 -2.20 -14.91 -12.42
C ILE A 153 -1.19 -13.98 -13.07
N GLU A 154 -1.18 -13.97 -14.39
CA GLU A 154 -0.35 -13.09 -15.21
C GLU A 154 -1.26 -12.05 -15.86
N GLN A 155 -1.42 -10.91 -15.19
CA GLN A 155 -2.31 -9.84 -15.62
C GLN A 155 -1.68 -8.47 -15.37
N PRO A 156 -1.63 -7.58 -16.38
CA PRO A 156 -1.01 -6.27 -16.24
C PRO A 156 -1.83 -5.35 -15.32
N LEU A 157 -1.13 -4.67 -14.42
CA LEU A 157 -1.72 -3.81 -13.41
C LEU A 157 -1.45 -2.34 -13.67
N GLY A 158 -2.48 -1.52 -13.55
CA GLY A 158 -2.38 -0.08 -13.66
C GLY A 158 -3.43 0.62 -12.82
N ARG A 159 -3.36 1.95 -12.81
CA ARG A 159 -4.30 2.77 -12.04
C ARG A 159 -5.70 2.66 -12.62
N HIS A 160 -6.70 2.48 -11.76
CA HIS A 160 -8.10 2.44 -12.19
C HIS A 160 -8.52 3.73 -12.91
N LYS A 161 -9.30 3.63 -13.98
CA LYS A 161 -9.61 4.76 -14.87
C LYS A 161 -10.32 5.93 -14.18
N THR A 162 -11.21 5.64 -13.27
CA THR A 162 -12.05 6.66 -12.59
C THR A 162 -11.71 6.84 -11.11
N ASP A 163 -11.31 5.77 -10.41
CA ASP A 163 -10.94 5.82 -9.00
C ASP A 163 -9.43 5.78 -8.84
N ARG A 164 -8.81 6.93 -8.63
CA ARG A 164 -7.36 7.08 -8.51
C ARG A 164 -6.73 6.39 -7.29
N LYS A 165 -7.54 5.99 -6.29
CA LYS A 165 -7.07 5.24 -5.12
C LYS A 165 -6.96 3.75 -5.39
N ARG A 166 -7.56 3.25 -6.47
CA ARG A 166 -7.57 1.84 -6.85
C ARG A 166 -6.57 1.52 -7.96
N GLN A 167 -6.11 0.28 -7.96
CA GLN A 167 -5.46 -0.37 -9.09
C GLN A 167 -6.46 -1.30 -9.78
N ALA A 168 -6.20 -1.65 -11.03
CA ALA A 168 -7.04 -2.57 -11.80
C ALA A 168 -6.18 -3.35 -12.79
N VAL A 169 -6.69 -4.49 -13.23
CA VAL A 169 -6.17 -5.18 -14.42
C VAL A 169 -6.57 -4.36 -15.63
N ILE A 170 -5.58 -3.82 -16.35
CA ILE A 170 -5.79 -3.04 -17.57
C ILE A 170 -4.72 -3.38 -18.61
N PRO A 171 -5.04 -3.46 -19.90
CA PRO A 171 -4.07 -3.85 -20.94
C PRO A 171 -2.83 -2.96 -21.02
N SER A 172 -2.96 -1.67 -20.72
CA SER A 172 -1.85 -0.70 -20.69
C SER A 172 -1.09 -0.69 -19.36
N GLY A 173 -1.38 -1.61 -18.46
CA GLY A 173 -0.76 -1.72 -17.16
C GLY A 173 0.67 -2.26 -17.22
N LYS A 174 1.34 -2.24 -16.08
CA LYS A 174 2.67 -2.85 -15.92
C LYS A 174 2.52 -4.34 -15.74
N HIS A 175 3.36 -5.12 -16.39
CA HIS A 175 3.43 -6.56 -16.23
C HIS A 175 3.49 -6.98 -14.76
N ALA A 176 2.67 -7.97 -14.38
CA ALA A 176 2.59 -8.47 -13.03
C ALA A 176 2.24 -9.95 -13.01
N ILE A 177 2.98 -10.73 -12.20
CA ILE A 177 2.81 -12.16 -12.04
C ILE A 177 2.70 -12.51 -10.56
N THR A 178 1.64 -13.25 -10.23
CA THR A 178 1.39 -13.81 -8.89
C THR A 178 1.14 -15.30 -9.00
N TYR A 179 1.93 -16.11 -8.33
CA TYR A 179 1.67 -17.54 -8.11
C TYR A 179 0.80 -17.67 -6.87
N TYR A 180 -0.18 -18.56 -6.87
CA TYR A 180 -0.97 -18.85 -5.68
C TYR A 180 -1.12 -20.35 -5.46
N LYS A 181 -1.29 -20.74 -4.19
CA LYS A 181 -1.54 -22.12 -3.77
C LYS A 181 -2.49 -22.12 -2.58
N THR A 182 -3.56 -22.90 -2.64
CA THR A 182 -4.45 -23.15 -1.51
C THR A 182 -3.75 -24.03 -0.48
N LEU A 183 -3.66 -23.52 0.75
CA LEU A 183 -3.08 -24.23 1.88
C LEU A 183 -4.15 -25.03 2.64
N SER A 184 -5.31 -24.42 2.88
CA SER A 184 -6.44 -25.07 3.55
C SER A 184 -7.77 -24.46 3.12
N ASP A 185 -8.81 -25.27 3.16
CA ASP A 185 -10.17 -24.84 2.90
C ASP A 185 -10.80 -24.32 4.21
N LEU A 186 -11.68 -23.33 4.08
CA LEU A 186 -12.44 -22.72 5.17
C LEU A 186 -13.92 -22.70 4.81
N PRO A 187 -14.55 -23.88 4.69
CA PRO A 187 -15.96 -23.94 4.30
C PRO A 187 -16.85 -23.28 5.37
N PRO A 188 -17.96 -22.64 4.96
CA PRO A 188 -18.42 -22.46 3.59
C PRO A 188 -17.91 -21.19 2.91
N PHE A 189 -16.97 -20.44 3.51
CA PHE A 189 -16.67 -19.06 3.11
C PHE A 189 -15.58 -18.89 2.08
N GLY A 190 -14.51 -19.67 2.19
CA GLY A 190 -13.34 -19.44 1.39
C GLY A 190 -12.20 -20.41 1.68
N CYS A 191 -11.00 -19.95 1.47
CA CYS A 191 -9.80 -20.73 1.76
C CYS A 191 -8.64 -19.82 2.18
N PHE A 192 -7.64 -20.47 2.79
CA PHE A 192 -6.36 -19.88 3.13
C PHE A 192 -5.37 -20.18 2.03
N ILE A 193 -4.74 -19.17 1.48
CA ILE A 193 -3.80 -19.29 0.36
C ILE A 193 -2.43 -18.76 0.72
N GLU A 194 -1.42 -19.26 0.02
CA GLU A 194 -0.10 -18.66 -0.07
C GLU A 194 0.07 -18.08 -1.48
N CYS A 195 0.58 -16.85 -1.55
CA CYS A 195 0.93 -16.19 -2.80
C CYS A 195 2.43 -15.93 -2.84
N GLN A 196 3.07 -16.23 -3.96
CA GLN A 196 4.45 -15.87 -4.24
C GLN A 196 4.49 -14.82 -5.35
N LEU A 197 5.26 -13.77 -5.14
CA LEU A 197 5.35 -12.65 -6.07
C LEU A 197 6.62 -12.73 -6.90
N GLU A 198 6.46 -12.78 -8.22
CA GLU A 198 7.55 -12.51 -9.16
C GLU A 198 7.77 -11.01 -9.31
N THR A 199 6.70 -10.25 -9.44
CA THR A 199 6.71 -8.78 -9.51
C THR A 199 6.11 -8.16 -8.22
N GLY A 200 6.37 -6.88 -7.95
CA GLY A 200 5.86 -6.16 -6.76
C GLY A 200 5.11 -4.89 -7.12
N ARG A 201 3.94 -5.00 -7.76
CA ARG A 201 3.12 -3.84 -8.09
C ARG A 201 2.20 -3.46 -6.92
N THR A 202 1.82 -2.19 -6.86
CA THR A 202 0.90 -1.70 -5.83
C THR A 202 -0.39 -2.51 -5.81
N HIS A 203 -0.79 -3.00 -4.65
CA HIS A 203 -1.99 -3.82 -4.41
C HIS A 203 -2.04 -5.11 -5.23
N GLN A 204 -0.89 -5.66 -5.69
CA GLN A 204 -0.86 -6.72 -6.69
C GLN A 204 -1.69 -7.94 -6.32
N ILE A 205 -1.44 -8.58 -5.18
CA ILE A 205 -2.18 -9.77 -4.72
C ILE A 205 -3.68 -9.45 -4.61
N ARG A 206 -4.01 -8.31 -4.01
CA ARG A 206 -5.38 -7.85 -3.78
C ARG A 206 -6.16 -7.72 -5.08
N VAL A 207 -5.56 -7.08 -6.10
CA VAL A 207 -6.18 -6.90 -7.42
C VAL A 207 -6.24 -8.22 -8.18
N HIS A 208 -5.18 -9.03 -8.19
CA HIS A 208 -5.13 -10.31 -8.87
C HIS A 208 -6.18 -11.28 -8.30
N MET A 209 -6.27 -11.42 -6.97
CA MET A 209 -7.26 -12.29 -6.35
C MET A 209 -8.70 -11.78 -6.59
N SER A 210 -8.93 -10.48 -6.57
CA SER A 210 -10.21 -9.89 -6.92
C SER A 210 -10.57 -10.12 -8.39
N HIS A 211 -9.59 -10.03 -9.31
CA HIS A 211 -9.77 -10.33 -10.74
C HIS A 211 -10.14 -11.80 -10.97
N LEU A 212 -9.52 -12.71 -10.24
CA LEU A 212 -9.86 -14.15 -10.26
C LEU A 212 -11.26 -14.44 -9.71
N GLY A 213 -11.91 -13.46 -9.08
CA GLY A 213 -13.24 -13.61 -8.46
C GLY A 213 -13.18 -13.97 -6.97
N HIS A 214 -11.99 -14.09 -6.39
CA HIS A 214 -11.72 -14.53 -5.02
C HIS A 214 -11.00 -13.43 -4.22
N GLY A 215 -11.67 -12.28 -4.01
CA GLY A 215 -11.09 -11.16 -3.27
C GLY A 215 -10.69 -11.55 -1.84
N ILE A 216 -9.70 -10.83 -1.29
CA ILE A 216 -9.21 -11.06 0.07
C ILE A 216 -10.30 -10.70 1.09
N ILE A 217 -10.48 -11.55 2.09
CA ILE A 217 -11.40 -11.32 3.20
C ILE A 217 -10.89 -10.11 4.00
N GLY A 218 -11.78 -9.17 4.33
CA GLY A 218 -11.45 -7.94 5.05
C GLY A 218 -10.95 -6.79 4.16
N ASP A 219 -10.61 -7.03 2.89
CA ASP A 219 -10.19 -5.96 1.99
C ASP A 219 -11.34 -5.02 1.64
N GLN A 220 -11.27 -3.78 2.16
CA GLN A 220 -12.30 -2.75 2.00
C GLN A 220 -12.40 -2.21 0.57
N ILE A 221 -11.39 -2.43 -0.27
CA ILE A 221 -11.29 -1.84 -1.61
C ILE A 221 -11.60 -2.87 -2.70
N TYR A 222 -11.05 -4.08 -2.58
CA TYR A 222 -11.12 -5.13 -3.60
C TYR A 222 -11.87 -6.38 -3.13
N GLY A 223 -12.11 -6.52 -1.83
CA GLY A 223 -12.92 -7.59 -1.28
C GLY A 223 -14.37 -7.49 -1.74
N LYS A 224 -15.04 -8.62 -1.92
CA LYS A 224 -16.48 -8.63 -2.06
C LYS A 224 -17.09 -8.39 -0.69
N ALA A 225 -17.95 -7.37 -0.57
CA ALA A 225 -18.83 -7.29 0.58
C ALA A 225 -19.74 -8.55 0.57
N LEU A 226 -19.73 -9.31 1.65
CA LEU A 226 -20.77 -10.33 1.85
C LEU A 226 -22.12 -9.64 1.91
N ARG A 227 -23.11 -10.22 1.23
CA ARG A 227 -24.50 -9.79 1.43
C ARG A 227 -24.90 -10.06 2.87
N ALA A 228 -25.64 -9.14 3.47
CA ALA A 228 -26.20 -9.36 4.81
C ALA A 228 -26.91 -10.74 4.83
N GLY A 229 -26.55 -11.59 5.82
CA GLY A 229 -27.06 -12.96 5.94
C GLY A 229 -26.14 -14.07 5.34
N GLN A 230 -25.01 -13.73 4.73
CA GLN A 230 -24.03 -14.72 4.25
C GLN A 230 -22.86 -14.95 5.24
N MET A 231 -22.79 -14.15 6.31
CA MET A 231 -21.86 -14.38 7.40
C MET A 231 -22.49 -15.31 8.44
N PRO A 232 -21.78 -16.33 8.90
CA PRO A 232 -22.18 -17.02 10.11
C PRO A 232 -22.04 -16.09 11.31
N ASP A 233 -22.93 -16.25 12.26
CA ASP A 233 -22.92 -15.57 13.56
C ASP A 233 -21.61 -15.78 14.35
N THR A 234 -20.80 -16.76 13.97
CA THR A 234 -19.53 -17.15 14.62
C THR A 234 -18.29 -16.42 14.09
N VAL A 235 -18.38 -15.71 12.99
CA VAL A 235 -17.25 -14.88 12.50
C VAL A 235 -17.46 -13.48 13.05
N SER A 236 -16.80 -13.15 14.16
CA SER A 236 -16.90 -11.84 14.74
C SER A 236 -16.41 -10.77 13.74
N ARG A 237 -17.06 -9.60 13.74
CA ARG A 237 -16.65 -8.45 12.92
C ARG A 237 -15.19 -8.05 13.15
N GLU A 238 -14.62 -8.41 14.29
CA GLU A 238 -13.23 -8.17 14.67
C GLU A 238 -12.24 -9.01 13.83
N ALA A 239 -12.61 -10.22 13.43
CA ALA A 239 -11.77 -11.06 12.55
C ALA A 239 -11.67 -10.51 11.10
N LEU A 240 -12.51 -9.55 10.74
CA LEU A 240 -12.55 -8.93 9.41
C LEU A 240 -11.93 -7.52 9.39
N SER A 241 -11.46 -7.04 10.53
CA SER A 241 -10.82 -5.72 10.69
C SER A 241 -9.28 -5.79 10.61
N VAL A 242 -8.74 -6.86 10.05
CA VAL A 242 -7.28 -7.02 9.82
C VAL A 242 -6.86 -6.40 8.50
#